data_bdcb6b9a29c55fd97416e98dff2eb811
#
_entry.id   bdcb6b9a29c55fd97416e98dff2eb811
#
_cell.length_a   1.000
_cell.length_b   1.000
_cell.length_c   1.000
_cell.angle_alpha   90.00
_cell.angle_beta   90.00
_cell.angle_gamma   90.00
#
_symmetry.space_group_name_H-M   'P 1'
#
loop_
_entity.id
_entity.type
_entity.pdbx_description
1 polymer ?
#
loop_
_entity_poly.entity_id
_entity_poly.type
_entity_poly.pdbx_seq_one_letter_code
_entity_poly.pdbx_strand_id
1 'polypeptide(L)'
;MPVKIENRVGIQAPIDTIWDLIFDLPSWAEWNPMYARAEGKIAIGGTLSLTESIAGATRELEVKVLDWVPREQLHWLDNRAWLSRSVRFFEIEQLEPGRCIVGNGELFAGWRGERWAKQNRRVLKDAYEAVNEALRARAEAQVGG
;
A
#
# COMPACT_ATOMS: atom_id res chain seq x y z
N MET A 1 9.33 1.64 20.31
CA MET A 1 9.79 0.84 19.17
C MET A 1 8.73 0.87 18.06
N PRO A 2 9.07 1.23 16.85
CA PRO A 2 8.11 1.18 15.73
C PRO A 2 7.54 -0.22 15.55
N VAL A 3 6.29 -0.29 15.12
CA VAL A 3 5.61 -1.56 14.83
C VAL A 3 5.37 -1.62 13.32
N LYS A 4 5.89 -2.67 12.68
CA LYS A 4 5.73 -2.90 11.26
C LYS A 4 4.71 -4.01 11.04
N ILE A 5 3.71 -3.73 10.21
CA ILE A 5 2.74 -4.73 9.79
C ILE A 5 2.83 -4.79 8.27
N GLU A 6 3.21 -5.95 7.74
CA GLU A 6 3.50 -6.12 6.33
C GLU A 6 2.99 -7.47 5.83
N ASN A 7 2.47 -7.47 4.61
CA ASN A 7 2.23 -8.69 3.84
C ASN A 7 3.15 -8.67 2.63
N ARG A 8 3.73 -9.81 2.28
CA ARG A 8 4.59 -9.98 1.11
C ARG A 8 4.00 -11.07 0.22
N VAL A 9 3.98 -10.83 -1.08
CA VAL A 9 3.43 -11.79 -2.04
C VAL A 9 4.34 -11.88 -3.26
N GLY A 10 4.50 -13.10 -3.79
CA GLY A 10 5.17 -13.31 -5.08
C GLY A 10 4.18 -13.11 -6.22
N ILE A 11 4.58 -12.34 -7.23
CA ILE A 11 3.74 -12.05 -8.40
C ILE A 11 4.49 -12.44 -9.66
N GLN A 12 3.85 -13.24 -10.52
CA GLN A 12 4.41 -13.65 -11.80
C GLN A 12 4.03 -12.64 -12.89
N ALA A 13 4.67 -11.49 -12.82
CA ALA A 13 4.48 -10.41 -13.78
C ALA A 13 5.75 -9.57 -13.83
N PRO A 14 6.00 -8.87 -14.97
CA PRO A 14 7.11 -7.94 -15.05
C PRO A 14 6.94 -6.79 -14.06
N ILE A 15 8.05 -6.27 -13.57
CA ILE A 15 8.04 -5.18 -12.60
C ILE A 15 7.29 -3.95 -13.13
N ASP A 16 7.39 -3.68 -14.43
CA ASP A 16 6.68 -2.54 -15.04
C ASP A 16 5.15 -2.71 -14.94
N THR A 17 4.64 -3.91 -15.15
CA THR A 17 3.21 -4.19 -15.01
C THR A 17 2.72 -3.90 -13.60
N ILE A 18 3.47 -4.36 -12.62
CA ILE A 18 3.13 -4.15 -11.20
C ILE A 18 3.21 -2.68 -10.84
N TRP A 19 4.32 -2.04 -11.24
CA TRP A 19 4.53 -0.63 -10.93
C TRP A 19 3.47 0.27 -11.55
N ASP A 20 3.08 0.00 -12.80
CA ASP A 20 2.04 0.77 -13.46
C ASP A 20 0.71 0.72 -12.72
N LEU A 21 0.37 -0.44 -12.14
CA LEU A 21 -0.85 -0.57 -11.34
C LEU A 21 -0.76 0.24 -10.04
N ILE A 22 0.40 0.28 -9.42
CA ILE A 22 0.61 1.05 -8.19
C ILE A 22 0.65 2.55 -8.48
N PHE A 23 1.32 2.94 -9.55
CA PHE A 23 1.50 4.35 -9.90
C PHE A 23 0.22 5.00 -10.43
N ASP A 24 -0.63 4.24 -11.11
CA ASP A 24 -1.89 4.73 -11.66
C ASP A 24 -2.97 4.75 -10.57
N LEU A 25 -2.97 5.80 -9.77
CA LEU A 25 -3.90 5.94 -8.64
C LEU A 25 -5.37 5.75 -9.02
N PRO A 26 -5.87 6.35 -10.12
CA PRO A 26 -7.26 6.13 -10.50
C PRO A 26 -7.63 4.67 -10.72
N SER A 27 -6.68 3.82 -11.11
CA SER A 27 -6.95 2.39 -11.33
C SER A 27 -7.21 1.63 -10.03
N TRP A 28 -6.82 2.18 -8.88
CA TRP A 28 -7.00 1.51 -7.60
C TRP A 28 -8.46 1.19 -7.30
N ALA A 29 -9.38 2.02 -7.75
CA ALA A 29 -10.81 1.77 -7.59
C ALA A 29 -11.26 0.48 -8.27
N GLU A 30 -10.50 0.01 -9.27
CA GLU A 30 -10.85 -1.18 -10.03
C GLU A 30 -10.35 -2.47 -9.39
N TRP A 31 -9.25 -2.41 -8.64
CA TRP A 31 -8.64 -3.64 -8.13
C TRP A 31 -8.33 -3.62 -6.63
N ASN A 32 -8.14 -2.45 -6.01
CA ASN A 32 -7.66 -2.36 -4.64
C ASN A 32 -8.81 -2.41 -3.64
N PRO A 33 -8.92 -3.48 -2.83
CA PRO A 33 -10.06 -3.60 -1.91
C PRO A 33 -10.00 -2.65 -0.72
N MET A 34 -8.82 -2.06 -0.45
CA MET A 34 -8.67 -1.12 0.66
C MET A 34 -9.03 0.31 0.27
N TYR A 35 -8.83 0.68 -1.00
CA TYR A 35 -9.02 2.05 -1.45
C TYR A 35 -10.05 2.11 -2.56
N ALA A 36 -11.25 2.56 -2.22
CA ALA A 36 -12.33 2.75 -3.20
C ALA A 36 -12.04 3.94 -4.13
N ARG A 37 -11.20 4.86 -3.69
CA ARG A 37 -10.81 6.04 -4.47
C ARG A 37 -9.38 6.43 -4.09
N ALA A 38 -8.56 6.73 -5.09
CA ALA A 38 -7.23 7.26 -4.90
C ALA A 38 -6.95 8.30 -5.98
N GLU A 39 -6.54 9.49 -5.57
CA GLU A 39 -6.26 10.60 -6.47
C GLU A 39 -5.07 11.39 -5.94
N GLY A 40 -4.43 12.13 -6.82
CA GLY A 40 -3.34 13.00 -6.43
C GLY A 40 -2.13 12.82 -7.32
N LYS A 41 -1.00 13.36 -6.86
CA LYS A 41 0.23 13.33 -7.62
C LYS A 41 1.32 12.61 -6.84
N ILE A 42 1.87 11.58 -7.42
CA ILE A 42 3.03 10.88 -6.84
C ILE A 42 4.28 11.70 -7.16
N ALA A 43 4.62 12.55 -6.22
CA ALA A 43 5.83 13.36 -6.24
C ALA A 43 6.20 13.62 -4.79
N ILE A 44 7.48 13.83 -4.50
CA ILE A 44 7.91 14.10 -3.12
C ILE A 44 7.16 15.32 -2.58
N GLY A 45 6.50 15.16 -1.43
CA GLY A 45 5.67 16.19 -0.85
C GLY A 45 4.30 16.35 -1.50
N GLY A 46 4.00 15.55 -2.52
CA GLY A 46 2.68 15.56 -3.17
C GLY A 46 1.59 15.06 -2.23
N THR A 47 0.37 15.52 -2.44
CA THR A 47 -0.78 15.11 -1.64
C THR A 47 -1.58 14.06 -2.37
N LEU A 48 -1.97 13.01 -1.66
CA LEU A 48 -2.88 11.99 -2.15
C LEU A 48 -4.18 12.07 -1.36
N SER A 49 -5.31 11.99 -2.07
CA SER A 49 -6.64 11.91 -1.47
C SER A 49 -7.13 10.48 -1.62
N LEU A 50 -7.40 9.83 -0.52
CA LEU A 50 -7.74 8.41 -0.48
C LEU A 50 -9.05 8.17 0.25
N THR A 51 -9.86 7.25 -0.27
CA THR A 51 -11.00 6.70 0.47
C THR A 51 -10.61 5.29 0.89
N GLU A 52 -10.41 5.09 2.18
CA GLU A 52 -9.93 3.84 2.75
C GLU A 52 -11.08 3.05 3.38
N SER A 53 -11.06 1.73 3.21
CA SER A 53 -12.00 0.86 3.89
C SER A 53 -11.22 -0.32 4.49
N ILE A 54 -11.25 -0.43 5.81
CA ILE A 54 -10.62 -1.54 6.53
C ILE A 54 -11.67 -2.12 7.48
N ALA A 55 -11.95 -3.42 7.35
CA ALA A 55 -12.89 -4.14 8.22
C ALA A 55 -14.25 -3.44 8.33
N GLY A 56 -14.74 -2.89 7.22
CA GLY A 56 -16.04 -2.23 7.17
C GLY A 56 -16.05 -0.78 7.64
N ALA A 57 -14.93 -0.27 8.13
CA ALA A 57 -14.82 1.13 8.53
C ALA A 57 -14.22 1.95 7.39
N THR A 58 -14.91 3.00 6.98
CA THR A 58 -14.48 3.87 5.88
C THR A 58 -13.92 5.18 6.42
N ARG A 59 -12.83 5.63 5.82
CA ARG A 59 -12.14 6.84 6.23
C ARG A 59 -11.65 7.62 5.01
N GLU A 60 -11.89 8.93 5.00
CA GLU A 60 -11.34 9.83 3.99
C GLU A 60 -10.00 10.36 4.49
N LEU A 61 -8.96 10.26 3.66
CA LEU A 61 -7.60 10.63 4.02
C LEU A 61 -7.01 11.61 3.04
N GLU A 62 -6.25 12.58 3.56
CA GLU A 62 -5.29 13.32 2.76
C GLU A 62 -3.91 13.03 3.34
N VAL A 63 -3.03 12.47 2.53
CA VAL A 63 -1.71 12.03 2.98
C VAL A 63 -0.63 12.64 2.10
N LYS A 64 0.61 12.62 2.61
CA LYS A 64 1.76 13.17 1.88
C LYS A 64 2.66 12.05 1.40
N VAL A 65 3.07 12.14 0.14
CA VAL A 65 4.10 11.25 -0.39
C VAL A 65 5.43 11.63 0.26
N LEU A 66 6.04 10.66 0.93
CA LEU A 66 7.35 10.84 1.58
C LEU A 66 8.49 10.55 0.61
N ASP A 67 8.38 9.41 -0.07
CA ASP A 67 9.44 8.94 -0.94
C ASP A 67 8.86 8.01 -1.98
N TRP A 68 9.45 8.02 -3.17
CA TRP A 68 9.09 7.07 -4.20
C TRP A 68 10.25 6.90 -5.18
N VAL A 69 10.43 5.67 -5.64
CA VAL A 69 11.43 5.33 -6.65
C VAL A 69 10.70 4.45 -7.66
N PRO A 70 10.68 4.85 -8.94
CA PRO A 70 9.98 4.05 -9.97
C PRO A 70 10.42 2.59 -9.93
N ARG A 71 9.45 1.69 -9.93
CA ARG A 71 9.63 0.24 -9.92
C ARG A 71 10.25 -0.33 -8.65
N GLU A 72 10.43 0.50 -7.60
CA GLU A 72 10.99 0.04 -6.34
C GLU A 72 10.06 0.29 -5.16
N GLN A 73 9.58 1.54 -5.01
CA GLN A 73 8.82 1.87 -3.80
C GLN A 73 7.93 3.11 -3.94
N LEU A 74 6.88 3.10 -3.14
CA LEU A 74 6.03 4.26 -2.89
C LEU A 74 5.72 4.29 -1.40
N HIS A 75 6.12 5.37 -0.73
CA HIS A 75 5.90 5.56 0.70
C HIS A 75 5.09 6.84 0.92
N TRP A 76 4.08 6.78 1.80
CA TRP A 76 3.34 7.98 2.17
C TRP A 76 3.05 8.01 3.66
N LEU A 77 2.91 9.24 4.19
CA LEU A 77 2.73 9.50 5.61
C LEU A 77 1.25 9.71 5.93
N ASP A 78 0.77 8.97 6.91
CA ASP A 78 -0.57 9.13 7.47
C ASP A 78 -0.44 9.64 8.91
N ASN A 79 -0.75 10.91 9.15
CA ASN A 79 -0.79 11.51 10.48
C ASN A 79 -2.19 11.32 11.05
N ARG A 80 -2.39 10.23 11.80
CA ARG A 80 -3.71 9.90 12.35
C ARG A 80 -4.10 10.83 13.49
N ALA A 81 -3.18 11.07 14.44
CA ALA A 81 -3.45 11.87 15.62
C ALA A 81 -2.14 12.11 16.36
N TRP A 82 -2.22 12.86 17.48
CA TRP A 82 -1.07 13.09 18.34
C TRP A 82 -0.50 11.75 18.83
N LEU A 83 0.82 11.58 18.71
CA LEU A 83 1.55 10.35 19.05
C LEU A 83 1.07 9.12 18.27
N SER A 84 0.45 9.33 17.11
CA SER A 84 -0.03 8.25 16.25
C SER A 84 0.16 8.64 14.81
N ARG A 85 1.25 8.21 14.21
CA ARG A 85 1.48 8.40 12.78
C ARG A 85 2.05 7.13 12.19
N SER A 86 1.88 6.99 10.89
CA SER A 86 2.39 5.82 10.21
C SER A 86 2.89 6.16 8.83
N VAL A 87 3.78 5.30 8.34
CA VAL A 87 4.22 5.34 6.94
C VAL A 87 3.67 4.09 6.29
N ARG A 88 2.87 4.27 5.24
CA ARG A 88 2.40 3.17 4.42
C ARG A 88 3.30 3.00 3.22
N PHE A 89 3.38 1.79 2.71
CA PHE A 89 4.31 1.52 1.64
C PHE A 89 3.85 0.40 0.72
N PHE A 90 4.29 0.52 -0.53
CA PHE A 90 4.46 -0.57 -1.48
C PHE A 90 5.95 -0.64 -1.79
N GLU A 91 6.52 -1.83 -1.72
CA GLU A 91 7.92 -2.07 -2.07
C GLU A 91 7.99 -3.27 -2.99
N ILE A 92 8.77 -3.16 -4.06
CA ILE A 92 8.87 -4.21 -5.07
C ILE A 92 10.32 -4.65 -5.17
N GLU A 93 10.51 -5.98 -5.15
CA GLU A 93 11.83 -6.59 -5.39
C GLU A 93 11.70 -7.49 -6.61
N GLN A 94 12.46 -7.20 -7.66
CA GLN A 94 12.49 -8.06 -8.83
C GLN A 94 13.44 -9.23 -8.56
N LEU A 95 12.92 -10.46 -8.65
CA LEU A 95 13.74 -11.68 -8.50
C LEU A 95 14.35 -12.07 -9.83
N GLU A 96 13.57 -11.93 -10.89
CA GLU A 96 13.98 -12.21 -12.27
C GLU A 96 12.99 -11.51 -13.20
N PRO A 97 13.30 -11.36 -14.49
CA PRO A 97 12.32 -10.79 -15.42
C PRO A 97 11.02 -11.60 -15.36
N GLY A 98 9.91 -10.94 -15.13
CA GLY A 98 8.61 -11.60 -15.04
C GLY A 98 8.27 -12.17 -13.67
N ARG A 99 9.08 -11.96 -12.65
CA ARG A 99 8.76 -12.43 -11.30
C ARG A 99 9.26 -11.47 -10.24
N CYS A 100 8.36 -11.03 -9.37
CA CYS A 100 8.66 -10.04 -8.34
C CYS A 100 8.05 -10.44 -7.00
N ILE A 101 8.56 -9.83 -5.93
CA ILE A 101 7.94 -9.86 -4.62
C ILE A 101 7.46 -8.45 -4.31
N VAL A 102 6.22 -8.33 -3.84
CA VAL A 102 5.65 -7.04 -3.40
C VAL A 102 5.41 -7.10 -1.91
N GLY A 103 5.97 -6.13 -1.20
CA GLY A 103 5.66 -5.87 0.20
C GLY A 103 4.69 -4.69 0.28
N ASN A 104 3.64 -4.85 1.06
CA ASN A 104 2.65 -3.82 1.29
C ASN A 104 2.31 -3.80 2.76
N GLY A 105 2.32 -2.62 3.36
CA GLY A 105 2.08 -2.54 4.77
C GLY A 105 2.22 -1.14 5.34
N GLU A 106 2.48 -1.11 6.65
CA GLU A 106 2.48 0.12 7.40
C GLU A 106 3.45 0.04 8.58
N LEU A 107 4.24 1.10 8.77
CA LEU A 107 5.15 1.24 9.89
C LEU A 107 4.58 2.28 10.83
N PHE A 108 4.20 1.87 12.05
CA PHE A 108 3.58 2.73 13.04
C PHE A 108 4.63 3.30 13.98
N ALA A 109 4.55 4.61 14.24
CA ALA A 109 5.43 5.31 15.16
C ALA A 109 4.60 6.13 16.15
N GLY A 110 5.19 6.39 17.35
CA GLY A 110 4.49 7.01 18.45
C GLY A 110 3.77 5.95 19.29
N TRP A 111 3.79 6.13 20.64
CA TRP A 111 3.29 5.06 21.52
C TRP A 111 1.80 4.75 21.33
N ARG A 112 0.99 5.73 20.97
CA ARG A 112 -0.44 5.49 20.71
C ARG A 112 -0.64 4.70 19.43
N GLY A 113 0.09 5.07 18.37
CA GLY A 113 0.03 4.36 17.11
C GLY A 113 0.54 2.94 17.22
N GLU A 114 1.66 2.75 17.93
CA GLU A 114 2.24 1.43 18.15
C GLU A 114 1.29 0.53 18.92
N ARG A 115 0.65 1.07 19.97
CA ARG A 115 -0.31 0.32 20.76
C ARG A 115 -1.54 -0.08 19.92
N TRP A 116 -2.07 0.87 19.17
CA TRP A 116 -3.21 0.61 18.30
C TRP A 116 -2.88 -0.47 17.26
N ALA A 117 -1.69 -0.40 16.67
CA ALA A 117 -1.23 -1.37 15.68
C ALA A 117 -1.15 -2.79 16.28
N LYS A 118 -0.61 -2.88 17.48
CA LYS A 118 -0.53 -4.19 18.16
C LYS A 118 -1.91 -4.76 18.44
N GLN A 119 -2.87 -3.94 18.84
CA GLN A 119 -4.23 -4.37 19.13
C GLN A 119 -4.99 -4.78 17.87
N ASN A 120 -4.62 -4.19 16.71
CA ASN A 120 -5.30 -4.43 15.44
C ASN A 120 -4.46 -5.19 14.42
N ARG A 121 -3.41 -5.85 14.88
CA ARG A 121 -2.44 -6.52 14.01
C ARG A 121 -3.10 -7.47 13.02
N ARG A 122 -4.01 -8.31 13.50
CA ARG A 122 -4.67 -9.33 12.65
C ARG A 122 -5.50 -8.68 11.55
N VAL A 123 -6.29 -7.68 11.94
CA VAL A 123 -7.16 -6.95 11.01
C VAL A 123 -6.33 -6.27 9.92
N LEU A 124 -5.23 -5.64 10.32
CA LEU A 124 -4.35 -4.93 9.38
C LEU A 124 -3.62 -5.91 8.46
N LYS A 125 -3.10 -7.00 9.00
CA LYS A 125 -2.43 -8.01 8.17
C LYS A 125 -3.37 -8.57 7.12
N ASP A 126 -4.59 -8.90 7.51
CA ASP A 126 -5.59 -9.42 6.58
C ASP A 126 -5.93 -8.40 5.49
N ALA A 127 -6.02 -7.12 5.87
CA ALA A 127 -6.31 -6.05 4.91
C ALA A 127 -5.19 -5.90 3.88
N TYR A 128 -3.93 -5.91 4.32
CA TYR A 128 -2.79 -5.81 3.41
C TYR A 128 -2.63 -7.06 2.55
N GLU A 129 -2.94 -8.22 3.10
CA GLU A 129 -2.97 -9.45 2.31
C GLU A 129 -3.99 -9.36 1.18
N ALA A 130 -5.19 -8.85 1.48
CA ALA A 130 -6.24 -8.69 0.47
C ALA A 130 -5.81 -7.75 -0.66
N VAL A 131 -5.11 -6.66 -0.32
CA VAL A 131 -4.57 -5.73 -1.32
C VAL A 131 -3.56 -6.44 -2.22
N ASN A 132 -2.62 -7.17 -1.63
CA ASN A 132 -1.57 -7.86 -2.37
C ASN A 132 -2.14 -8.98 -3.26
N GLU A 133 -3.13 -9.72 -2.76
CA GLU A 133 -3.76 -10.77 -3.57
C GLU A 133 -4.52 -10.17 -4.76
N ALA A 134 -5.18 -9.03 -4.56
CA ALA A 134 -5.87 -8.34 -5.65
C ALA A 134 -4.88 -7.79 -6.67
N LEU A 135 -3.76 -7.22 -6.21
CA LEU A 135 -2.70 -6.75 -7.09
C LEU A 135 -2.11 -7.90 -7.90
N ARG A 136 -1.84 -9.01 -7.26
CA ARG A 136 -1.33 -10.21 -7.92
C ARG A 136 -2.29 -10.68 -9.02
N ALA A 137 -3.55 -10.83 -8.68
CA ALA A 137 -4.56 -11.30 -9.64
C ALA A 137 -4.65 -10.36 -10.84
N ARG A 138 -4.65 -9.06 -10.60
CA ARG A 138 -4.76 -8.06 -11.66
C ARG A 138 -3.52 -8.07 -12.56
N ALA A 139 -2.33 -8.08 -11.95
CA ALA A 139 -1.08 -8.07 -12.70
C ALA A 139 -0.90 -9.34 -13.54
N GLU A 140 -1.16 -10.50 -12.95
CA GLU A 140 -1.01 -11.77 -13.64
C GLU A 140 -2.04 -11.93 -14.77
N ALA A 141 -3.24 -11.39 -14.59
CA ALA A 141 -4.26 -11.38 -15.64
C ALA A 141 -3.83 -10.55 -16.85
N GLN A 142 -3.15 -9.43 -16.64
CA GLN A 142 -2.65 -8.58 -17.71
C GLN A 142 -1.54 -9.26 -18.51
N VAL A 143 -0.75 -10.10 -17.87
CA VAL A 143 0.34 -10.83 -18.53
C VAL A 143 -0.21 -12.02 -19.31
N GLY A 144 -1.22 -12.70 -18.75
CA GLY A 144 -1.84 -13.86 -19.40
C GLY A 144 -2.80 -13.52 -20.52
N GLY A 145 -3.20 -12.26 -20.58
CA GLY A 145 -4.11 -11.77 -21.63
C GLY A 145 -3.37 -11.07 -22.78
#